data_85eb9390d8adb76e98ba723e7d8f8d85
#
_entry.id   85eb9390d8adb76e98ba723e7d8f8d85
#
_cell.length_a   1.000
_cell.length_b   1.000
_cell.length_c   1.000
_cell.angle_alpha   90.00
_cell.angle_beta   90.00
_cell.angle_gamma   90.00
#
_symmetry.space_group_name_H-M   'P 1'
#
loop_
_entity.id
_entity.type
_entity.pdbx_description
1 polymer ?
#
loop_
_entity_poly.entity_id
_entity_poly.type
_entity_poly.pdbx_seq_one_letter_code
_entity_poly.pdbx_strand_id
1 'polypeptide(L)'
;MKILITGTTGGIGGAVKRAALAAGHTVVEVNRGDFDSLDAALAPHAPLDALVFTTGTCPVRPLTAMTDEELEETFRVNCGLFVKLMRHVVAGKLYNPKGTKVVAVSSVSAVEGWAGGAAYCASKGALSAVCRALDAELKPRGISVTALEPRYVKTRMFDDCAGRMGVDPALAQSPDALAAEILTCLKS
;
A
#
# COMPACT_ATOMS: atom_id res chain seq x y z
N MET A 1 0.20 -12.10 15.37
CA MET A 1 -0.36 -12.13 13.99
C MET A 1 0.76 -12.45 13.01
N LYS A 2 0.41 -13.12 11.92
CA LYS A 2 1.27 -13.25 10.73
C LYS A 2 0.83 -12.20 9.71
N ILE A 3 1.69 -11.22 9.46
CA ILE A 3 1.39 -10.02 8.67
C ILE A 3 2.22 -10.05 7.38
N LEU A 4 1.56 -10.05 6.23
CA LEU A 4 2.21 -9.81 4.96
C LEU A 4 2.38 -8.30 4.76
N ILE A 5 3.59 -7.86 4.43
CA ILE A 5 3.91 -6.45 4.18
C ILE A 5 4.58 -6.33 2.81
N THR A 6 4.03 -5.50 1.94
CA THR A 6 4.69 -5.20 0.66
C THR A 6 5.56 -3.95 0.76
N GLY A 7 6.61 -3.87 -0.05
CA GLY A 7 7.46 -2.67 -0.13
C GLY A 7 8.27 -2.40 1.13
N THR A 8 8.73 -3.43 1.82
CA THR A 8 9.49 -3.34 3.09
C THR A 8 10.86 -2.68 2.96
N THR A 9 11.36 -2.51 1.75
CA THR A 9 12.58 -1.74 1.45
C THR A 9 12.34 -0.23 1.38
N GLY A 10 11.06 0.20 1.35
CA GLY A 10 10.65 1.61 1.34
C GLY A 10 10.50 2.19 2.75
N GLY A 11 10.32 3.52 2.82
CA GLY A 11 10.21 4.24 4.10
C GLY A 11 9.03 3.76 4.96
N ILE A 12 7.81 3.72 4.40
CA ILE A 12 6.61 3.29 5.13
C ILE A 12 6.65 1.79 5.42
N GLY A 13 6.87 0.94 4.40
CA GLY A 13 6.91 -0.51 4.58
C GLY A 13 7.98 -0.97 5.55
N GLY A 14 9.17 -0.34 5.51
CA GLY A 14 10.25 -0.58 6.48
C GLY A 14 9.86 -0.21 7.92
N ALA A 15 9.15 0.90 8.11
CA ALA A 15 8.67 1.32 9.42
C ALA A 15 7.59 0.34 9.96
N VAL A 16 6.64 -0.07 9.12
CA VAL A 16 5.62 -1.06 9.49
C VAL A 16 6.27 -2.40 9.86
N LYS A 17 7.26 -2.85 9.09
CA LYS A 17 8.02 -4.07 9.39
C LYS A 17 8.67 -3.99 10.78
N ARG A 18 9.43 -2.91 11.06
CA ARG A 18 10.07 -2.74 12.38
C ARG A 18 9.05 -2.75 13.52
N ALA A 19 7.96 -1.98 13.38
CA ALA A 19 6.91 -1.89 14.37
C ALA A 19 6.20 -3.24 14.60
N ALA A 20 5.92 -3.99 13.54
CA ALA A 20 5.31 -5.31 13.62
C ALA A 20 6.22 -6.32 14.37
N LEU A 21 7.51 -6.36 14.02
CA LEU A 21 8.48 -7.23 14.68
C LEU A 21 8.66 -6.86 16.15
N ALA A 22 8.75 -5.56 16.48
CA ALA A 22 8.83 -5.08 17.87
C ALA A 22 7.59 -5.43 18.71
N ALA A 23 6.42 -5.54 18.06
CA ALA A 23 5.17 -5.99 18.71
C ALA A 23 5.02 -7.53 18.77
N GLY A 24 6.06 -8.29 18.41
CA GLY A 24 6.06 -9.75 18.45
C GLY A 24 5.25 -10.43 17.32
N HIS A 25 5.01 -9.73 16.22
CA HIS A 25 4.34 -10.30 15.06
C HIS A 25 5.33 -10.99 14.11
N THR A 26 4.86 -12.00 13.37
CA THR A 26 5.62 -12.60 12.27
C THR A 26 5.38 -11.80 10.99
N VAL A 27 6.44 -11.45 10.29
CA VAL A 27 6.37 -10.67 9.04
C VAL A 27 6.71 -11.55 7.85
N VAL A 28 5.84 -11.51 6.83
CA VAL A 28 6.07 -12.06 5.50
C VAL A 28 6.30 -10.89 4.56
N GLU A 29 7.43 -10.87 3.87
CA GLU A 29 7.81 -9.76 3.00
C GLU A 29 7.52 -10.08 1.54
N VAL A 30 6.90 -9.12 0.83
CA VAL A 30 6.73 -9.17 -0.62
C VAL A 30 7.22 -7.83 -1.19
N ASN A 31 8.26 -7.87 -1.99
CA ASN A 31 8.80 -6.70 -2.65
C ASN A 31 8.53 -6.75 -4.16
N ARG A 32 8.92 -5.69 -4.90
CA ARG A 32 8.53 -5.55 -6.31
C ARG A 32 8.88 -6.76 -7.18
N GLY A 33 10.04 -7.37 -6.97
CA GLY A 33 10.49 -8.54 -7.73
C GLY A 33 9.70 -9.83 -7.45
N ASP A 34 9.05 -9.92 -6.28
CA ASP A 34 8.33 -11.12 -5.87
C ASP A 34 6.95 -11.25 -6.54
N PHE A 35 6.45 -10.14 -7.12
CA PHE A 35 5.13 -10.12 -7.76
C PHE A 35 5.01 -11.01 -9.00
N ASP A 36 6.12 -11.44 -9.58
CA ASP A 36 6.10 -12.36 -10.72
C ASP A 36 5.98 -13.83 -10.30
N SER A 37 6.21 -14.13 -9.01
CA SER A 37 6.16 -15.48 -8.42
C SER A 37 5.37 -15.54 -7.11
N LEU A 38 4.25 -14.80 -7.00
CA LEU A 38 3.47 -14.68 -5.76
C LEU A 38 3.01 -16.01 -5.18
N ASP A 39 2.62 -16.99 -6.00
CA ASP A 39 2.14 -18.27 -5.50
C ASP A 39 3.25 -19.00 -4.74
N ALA A 40 4.46 -19.05 -5.29
CA ALA A 40 5.62 -19.65 -4.64
C ALA A 40 6.04 -18.86 -3.38
N ALA A 41 5.99 -17.53 -3.45
CA ALA A 41 6.37 -16.66 -2.34
C ALA A 41 5.39 -16.74 -1.16
N LEU A 42 4.09 -16.96 -1.41
CA LEU A 42 3.06 -16.88 -0.39
C LEU A 42 2.58 -18.20 0.18
N ALA A 43 2.56 -19.28 -0.62
CA ALA A 43 2.03 -20.58 -0.22
C ALA A 43 2.58 -21.12 1.13
N PRO A 44 3.89 -20.99 1.44
CA PRO A 44 4.44 -21.47 2.71
C PRO A 44 3.94 -20.69 3.94
N HIS A 45 3.30 -19.54 3.74
CA HIS A 45 2.97 -18.60 4.80
C HIS A 45 1.50 -18.56 5.21
N ALA A 46 0.64 -19.37 4.56
CA ALA A 46 -0.77 -19.47 4.95
C ALA A 46 -0.95 -20.03 6.38
N PRO A 47 -2.01 -19.66 7.12
CA PRO A 47 -2.88 -18.51 6.85
C PRO A 47 -2.25 -17.18 7.26
N LEU A 48 -2.64 -16.09 6.58
CA LEU A 48 -2.26 -14.71 6.89
C LEU A 48 -3.34 -14.07 7.75
N ASP A 49 -2.95 -13.45 8.86
CA ASP A 49 -3.86 -12.71 9.74
C ASP A 49 -4.09 -11.28 9.25
N ALA A 50 -3.09 -10.70 8.59
CA ALA A 50 -3.17 -9.35 8.06
C ALA A 50 -2.30 -9.17 6.81
N LEU A 51 -2.64 -8.13 6.04
CA LEU A 51 -1.90 -7.68 4.86
C LEU A 51 -1.77 -6.17 4.88
N VAL A 52 -0.55 -5.65 4.67
CA VAL A 52 -0.27 -4.22 4.54
C VAL A 52 0.38 -3.96 3.18
N PHE A 53 -0.32 -3.24 2.31
CA PHE A 53 0.18 -2.87 1.00
C PHE A 53 0.75 -1.44 1.04
N THR A 54 2.07 -1.32 0.94
CA THR A 54 2.77 -0.02 0.93
C THR A 54 3.55 0.25 -0.36
N THR A 55 3.50 -0.68 -1.31
CA THR A 55 4.20 -0.52 -2.60
C THR A 55 3.61 0.65 -3.37
N GLY A 56 4.48 1.52 -3.90
CA GLY A 56 4.03 2.67 -4.67
C GLY A 56 5.17 3.41 -5.37
N THR A 57 4.79 4.27 -6.30
CA THR A 57 5.67 5.22 -7.01
C THR A 57 4.93 6.54 -7.18
N CYS A 58 5.66 7.65 -7.27
CA CYS A 58 5.11 9.00 -7.40
C CYS A 58 5.91 9.81 -8.44
N PRO A 59 5.71 9.56 -9.73
CA PRO A 59 6.30 10.43 -10.75
C PRO A 59 5.62 11.81 -10.71
N VAL A 60 6.43 12.87 -10.72
CA VAL A 60 5.94 14.26 -10.81
C VAL A 60 6.28 14.77 -12.21
N ARG A 61 5.27 14.93 -13.05
CA ARG A 61 5.42 15.35 -14.45
C ARG A 61 4.35 16.35 -14.85
N PRO A 62 4.70 17.45 -15.54
CA PRO A 62 3.71 18.21 -16.30
C PRO A 62 2.96 17.30 -17.26
N LEU A 63 1.67 17.56 -17.49
CA LEU A 63 0.84 16.71 -18.36
C LEU A 63 1.48 16.46 -19.73
N THR A 64 2.07 17.49 -20.34
CA THR A 64 2.70 17.41 -21.67
C THR A 64 4.03 16.68 -21.71
N ALA A 65 4.62 16.37 -20.55
CA ALA A 65 5.88 15.65 -20.42
C ALA A 65 5.71 14.23 -19.87
N MET A 66 4.48 13.84 -19.51
CA MET A 66 4.16 12.49 -19.07
C MET A 66 4.10 11.56 -20.28
N THR A 67 4.79 10.41 -20.21
CA THR A 67 4.70 9.38 -21.24
C THR A 67 3.62 8.35 -20.90
N ASP A 68 3.14 7.61 -21.91
CA ASP A 68 2.17 6.53 -21.72
C ASP A 68 2.76 5.44 -20.80
N GLU A 69 4.04 5.12 -20.94
CA GLU A 69 4.74 4.12 -20.12
C GLU A 69 4.81 4.56 -18.65
N GLU A 70 5.08 5.85 -18.36
CA GLU A 70 5.08 6.38 -17.00
C GLU A 70 3.67 6.30 -16.37
N LEU A 71 2.63 6.59 -17.17
CA LEU A 71 1.24 6.49 -16.75
C LEU A 71 0.87 5.04 -16.42
N GLU A 72 1.11 4.12 -17.35
CA GLU A 72 0.83 2.68 -17.18
C GLU A 72 1.57 2.08 -16.00
N GLU A 73 2.88 2.37 -15.87
CA GLU A 73 3.69 1.88 -14.75
C GLU A 73 3.18 2.42 -13.40
N THR A 74 2.74 3.67 -13.35
CA THR A 74 2.19 4.27 -12.13
C THR A 74 0.92 3.54 -11.70
N PHE A 75 -0.01 3.28 -12.61
CA PHE A 75 -1.22 2.51 -12.33
C PHE A 75 -0.90 1.07 -11.98
N ARG A 76 0.00 0.43 -12.72
CA ARG A 76 0.43 -0.94 -12.47
C ARG A 76 0.97 -1.09 -11.04
N VAL A 77 1.88 -0.21 -10.63
CA VAL A 77 2.55 -0.29 -9.31
C VAL A 77 1.61 0.10 -8.18
N ASN A 78 0.87 1.22 -8.31
CA ASN A 78 0.09 1.78 -7.21
C ASN A 78 -1.25 1.08 -6.98
N CYS A 79 -1.83 0.46 -8.00
CA CYS A 79 -3.14 -0.18 -7.94
C CYS A 79 -3.11 -1.63 -8.45
N GLY A 80 -2.55 -1.86 -9.64
CA GLY A 80 -2.55 -3.17 -10.29
C GLY A 80 -1.88 -4.27 -9.46
N LEU A 81 -0.73 -3.99 -8.84
CA LEU A 81 -0.05 -4.94 -7.96
C LEU A 81 -0.89 -5.29 -6.72
N PHE A 82 -1.66 -4.34 -6.17
CA PHE A 82 -2.58 -4.63 -5.07
C PHE A 82 -3.69 -5.60 -5.51
N VAL A 83 -4.33 -5.36 -6.64
CA VAL A 83 -5.36 -6.25 -7.19
C VAL A 83 -4.77 -7.64 -7.50
N LYS A 84 -3.58 -7.69 -8.10
CA LYS A 84 -2.87 -8.95 -8.36
C LYS A 84 -2.64 -9.72 -7.05
N LEU A 85 -2.11 -9.08 -6.02
CA LEU A 85 -1.85 -9.68 -4.71
C LEU A 85 -3.13 -10.21 -4.07
N MET A 86 -4.19 -9.39 -4.01
CA MET A 86 -5.47 -9.79 -3.41
C MET A 86 -6.08 -10.99 -4.15
N ARG A 87 -6.00 -11.03 -5.48
CA ARG A 87 -6.46 -12.16 -6.26
C ARG A 87 -5.73 -13.46 -5.87
N HIS A 88 -4.40 -13.43 -5.71
CA HIS A 88 -3.62 -14.60 -5.28
C HIS A 88 -3.97 -15.02 -3.85
N VAL A 89 -4.08 -14.07 -2.92
CA VAL A 89 -4.45 -14.35 -1.51
C VAL A 89 -5.82 -15.00 -1.43
N VAL A 90 -6.80 -14.51 -2.18
CA VAL A 90 -8.19 -15.02 -2.13
C VAL A 90 -8.33 -16.35 -2.87
N ALA A 91 -7.75 -16.49 -4.08
CA ALA A 91 -7.80 -17.72 -4.87
C ALA A 91 -7.05 -18.88 -4.18
N GLY A 92 -5.89 -18.60 -3.60
CA GLY A 92 -5.08 -19.56 -2.85
C GLY A 92 -5.60 -19.86 -1.44
N LYS A 93 -6.68 -19.19 -0.99
CA LYS A 93 -7.22 -19.30 0.39
C LYS A 93 -6.14 -19.06 1.45
N LEU A 94 -5.24 -18.11 1.20
CA LEU A 94 -4.10 -17.82 2.07
C LEU A 94 -4.48 -16.97 3.30
N TYR A 95 -5.72 -16.48 3.37
CA TYR A 95 -6.26 -15.67 4.46
C TYR A 95 -6.72 -16.55 5.64
N ASN A 96 -6.75 -15.95 6.84
CA ASN A 96 -7.29 -16.60 8.03
C ASN A 96 -8.83 -16.57 7.99
N PRO A 97 -9.52 -17.73 7.98
CA PRO A 97 -10.98 -17.76 7.92
C PRO A 97 -11.67 -17.18 9.17
N LYS A 98 -10.93 -17.01 10.28
CA LYS A 98 -11.43 -16.32 11.49
C LYS A 98 -11.41 -14.80 11.38
N GLY A 99 -10.80 -14.28 10.34
CA GLY A 99 -10.70 -12.85 10.03
C GLY A 99 -9.33 -12.48 9.52
N THR A 100 -9.29 -11.67 8.45
CA THR A 100 -8.05 -11.09 7.91
C THR A 100 -8.24 -9.60 7.69
N LYS A 101 -7.30 -8.80 8.18
CA LYS A 101 -7.31 -7.35 8.01
C LYS A 101 -6.36 -6.95 6.88
N VAL A 102 -6.87 -6.17 5.95
CA VAL A 102 -6.09 -5.65 4.82
C VAL A 102 -6.08 -4.12 4.89
N VAL A 103 -4.88 -3.55 4.96
CA VAL A 103 -4.67 -2.10 4.90
C VAL A 103 -3.83 -1.78 3.66
N ALA A 104 -4.38 -0.98 2.75
CA ALA A 104 -3.63 -0.43 1.63
C ALA A 104 -3.31 1.04 1.88
N VAL A 105 -2.05 1.41 1.78
CA VAL A 105 -1.62 2.80 1.94
C VAL A 105 -1.87 3.56 0.63
N SER A 106 -3.00 4.26 0.60
CA SER A 106 -3.35 5.20 -0.45
C SER A 106 -2.70 6.56 -0.21
N SER A 107 -3.42 7.65 -0.35
CA SER A 107 -2.95 9.02 -0.10
C SER A 107 -4.15 9.96 -0.07
N VAL A 108 -4.05 11.07 0.63
CA VAL A 108 -4.97 12.21 0.45
C VAL A 108 -5.07 12.65 -1.02
N SER A 109 -4.05 12.39 -1.82
CA SER A 109 -4.07 12.61 -3.28
C SER A 109 -5.10 11.76 -4.03
N ALA A 110 -5.77 10.80 -3.37
CA ALA A 110 -6.92 10.09 -3.93
C ALA A 110 -8.13 11.00 -4.13
N VAL A 111 -8.20 12.11 -3.40
CA VAL A 111 -9.30 13.10 -3.43
C VAL A 111 -8.81 14.54 -3.64
N GLU A 112 -7.54 14.84 -3.37
CA GLU A 112 -6.91 16.13 -3.60
C GLU A 112 -6.00 16.05 -4.84
N GLY A 113 -6.04 17.09 -5.71
CA GLY A 113 -5.16 17.21 -6.88
C GLY A 113 -4.05 18.22 -6.67
N TRP A 114 -2.92 18.04 -7.35
CA TRP A 114 -1.82 19.00 -7.38
C TRP A 114 -1.08 18.96 -8.73
N ALA A 115 -0.40 20.06 -9.07
CA ALA A 115 0.26 20.23 -10.37
C ALA A 115 1.38 19.19 -10.59
N GLY A 116 1.32 18.46 -11.70
CA GLY A 116 2.25 17.38 -12.03
C GLY A 116 1.92 16.03 -11.38
N GLY A 117 0.84 15.94 -10.59
CA GLY A 117 0.42 14.73 -9.90
C GLY A 117 -0.63 13.88 -10.60
N ALA A 118 -0.98 14.15 -11.85
CA ALA A 118 -2.12 13.52 -12.51
C ALA A 118 -2.13 11.99 -12.43
N ALA A 119 -1.05 11.32 -12.85
CA ALA A 119 -0.96 9.86 -12.79
C ALA A 119 -1.01 9.33 -11.34
N TYR A 120 -0.28 9.99 -10.42
CA TYR A 120 -0.26 9.60 -9.01
C TYR A 120 -1.64 9.73 -8.37
N CYS A 121 -2.28 10.90 -8.49
CA CYS A 121 -3.60 11.15 -7.92
C CYS A 121 -4.64 10.15 -8.45
N ALA A 122 -4.68 9.96 -9.77
CA ALA A 122 -5.59 9.01 -10.40
C ALA A 122 -5.33 7.57 -9.91
N SER A 123 -4.07 7.13 -9.82
CA SER A 123 -3.73 5.78 -9.35
C SER A 123 -4.08 5.56 -7.87
N LYS A 124 -3.94 6.58 -7.01
CA LYS A 124 -4.34 6.52 -5.59
C LYS A 124 -5.85 6.57 -5.43
N GLY A 125 -6.57 7.36 -6.24
CA GLY A 125 -8.02 7.31 -6.35
C GLY A 125 -8.53 5.93 -6.76
N ALA A 126 -7.89 5.32 -7.76
CA ALA A 126 -8.18 3.95 -8.19
C ALA A 126 -7.94 2.94 -7.06
N LEU A 127 -6.82 3.02 -6.33
CA LEU A 127 -6.53 2.14 -5.19
C LEU A 127 -7.60 2.25 -4.10
N SER A 128 -8.00 3.46 -3.72
CA SER A 128 -9.06 3.68 -2.73
C SER A 128 -10.41 3.14 -3.19
N ALA A 129 -10.75 3.28 -4.47
CA ALA A 129 -11.97 2.72 -5.03
C ALA A 129 -11.94 1.17 -5.02
N VAL A 130 -10.81 0.56 -5.41
CA VAL A 130 -10.60 -0.90 -5.34
C VAL A 130 -10.73 -1.41 -3.90
N CYS A 131 -10.17 -0.71 -2.90
CA CYS A 131 -10.32 -1.12 -1.51
C CYS A 131 -11.80 -1.17 -1.09
N ARG A 132 -12.60 -0.14 -1.43
CA ARG A 132 -14.04 -0.14 -1.13
C ARG A 132 -14.78 -1.29 -1.81
N ALA A 133 -14.48 -1.59 -3.07
CA ALA A 133 -15.08 -2.68 -3.81
C ALA A 133 -14.72 -4.04 -3.21
N LEU A 134 -13.44 -4.26 -2.88
CA LEU A 134 -12.98 -5.50 -2.27
C LEU A 134 -13.48 -5.68 -0.83
N ASP A 135 -13.64 -4.62 -0.04
CA ASP A 135 -14.27 -4.72 1.28
C ASP A 135 -15.70 -5.24 1.17
N ALA A 136 -16.50 -4.66 0.26
CA ALA A 136 -17.87 -5.12 0.02
C ALA A 136 -17.92 -6.59 -0.45
N GLU A 137 -17.03 -7.00 -1.37
CA GLU A 137 -16.99 -8.35 -1.92
C GLU A 137 -16.51 -9.40 -0.92
N LEU A 138 -15.46 -9.07 -0.13
CA LEU A 138 -14.72 -10.05 0.66
C LEU A 138 -15.15 -10.10 2.13
N LYS A 139 -15.92 -9.13 2.62
CA LYS A 139 -16.47 -9.10 3.97
C LYS A 139 -17.20 -10.39 4.37
N PRO A 140 -18.03 -11.02 3.50
CA PRO A 140 -18.67 -12.31 3.82
C PRO A 140 -17.68 -13.46 4.02
N ARG A 141 -16.43 -13.31 3.56
CA ARG A 141 -15.35 -14.30 3.76
C ARG A 141 -14.48 -13.99 4.99
N GLY A 142 -14.84 -12.99 5.79
CA GLY A 142 -14.08 -12.55 6.95
C GLY A 142 -12.86 -11.69 6.59
N ILE A 143 -12.77 -11.15 5.38
CA ILE A 143 -11.69 -10.25 4.97
C ILE A 143 -12.22 -8.82 4.97
N SER A 144 -11.63 -7.92 5.75
CA SER A 144 -11.92 -6.49 5.70
C SER A 144 -10.79 -5.74 5.01
N VAL A 145 -11.14 -4.79 4.13
CA VAL A 145 -10.16 -4.05 3.31
C VAL A 145 -10.34 -2.55 3.54
N THR A 146 -9.29 -1.89 4.00
CA THR A 146 -9.28 -0.45 4.30
C THR A 146 -8.21 0.27 3.50
N ALA A 147 -8.57 1.37 2.85
CA ALA A 147 -7.61 2.33 2.33
C ALA A 147 -7.26 3.33 3.42
N LEU A 148 -5.98 3.46 3.76
CA LEU A 148 -5.48 4.53 4.61
C LEU A 148 -4.92 5.64 3.72
N GLU A 149 -5.37 6.88 3.95
CA GLU A 149 -5.08 8.03 3.08
C GLU A 149 -4.25 9.09 3.81
N PRO A 150 -2.97 8.79 4.13
CA PRO A 150 -2.11 9.75 4.81
C PRO A 150 -1.86 10.98 3.95
N ARG A 151 -1.63 12.15 4.59
CA ARG A 151 -1.18 13.35 3.89
C ARG A 151 0.27 13.19 3.44
N TYR A 152 1.18 13.71 4.21
CA TYR A 152 2.60 13.71 3.90
C TYR A 152 3.34 12.83 4.90
N VAL A 153 4.16 11.94 4.40
CA VAL A 153 4.98 11.03 5.21
C VAL A 153 6.44 11.21 4.82
N LYS A 154 7.30 11.55 5.77
CA LYS A 154 8.71 11.85 5.55
C LYS A 154 9.48 10.61 5.09
N THR A 155 9.53 10.42 3.79
CA THR A 155 10.21 9.32 3.11
C THR A 155 11.03 9.88 1.95
N ARG A 156 11.97 9.10 1.41
CA ARG A 156 12.70 9.50 0.21
C ARG A 156 11.74 9.89 -0.93
N MET A 157 10.67 9.14 -1.15
CA MET A 157 9.66 9.48 -2.16
C MET A 157 9.06 10.87 -1.94
N PHE A 158 8.76 11.22 -0.69
CA PHE A 158 8.25 12.54 -0.35
C PHE A 158 9.31 13.63 -0.57
N ASP A 159 10.54 13.40 -0.13
CA ASP A 159 11.63 14.36 -0.29
C ASP A 159 11.91 14.65 -1.78
N ASP A 160 11.81 13.63 -2.64
CA ASP A 160 11.96 13.76 -4.10
C ASP A 160 10.82 14.58 -4.75
N CYS A 161 9.64 14.65 -4.12
CA CYS A 161 8.43 15.29 -4.65
C CYS A 161 8.10 16.63 -4.00
N ALA A 162 8.42 16.83 -2.72
CA ALA A 162 7.93 17.94 -1.88
C ALA A 162 8.22 19.32 -2.49
N GLY A 163 9.43 19.54 -3.01
CA GLY A 163 9.80 20.81 -3.66
C GLY A 163 8.97 21.13 -4.91
N ARG A 164 8.56 20.11 -5.67
CA ARG A 164 7.72 20.26 -6.86
C ARG A 164 6.25 20.45 -6.52
N MET A 165 5.83 19.94 -5.37
CA MET A 165 4.47 20.10 -4.85
C MET A 165 4.28 21.44 -4.10
N GLY A 166 5.35 22.17 -3.80
CA GLY A 166 5.30 23.38 -2.99
C GLY A 166 4.90 23.12 -1.54
N VAL A 167 5.17 21.95 -1.01
CA VAL A 167 4.78 21.53 0.34
C VAL A 167 5.93 21.76 1.32
N ASP A 168 5.63 22.37 2.47
CA ASP A 168 6.59 22.47 3.56
C ASP A 168 6.90 21.07 4.14
N PRO A 169 8.16 20.64 4.10
CA PRO A 169 8.57 19.34 4.65
C PRO A 169 8.26 19.16 6.15
N ALA A 170 8.10 20.25 6.89
CA ALA A 170 7.75 20.20 8.32
C ALA A 170 6.32 19.67 8.58
N LEU A 171 5.46 19.68 7.56
CA LEU A 171 4.09 19.14 7.64
C LEU A 171 4.04 17.59 7.53
N ALA A 172 5.16 16.95 7.19
CA ALA A 172 5.21 15.51 7.01
C ALA A 172 5.36 14.77 8.35
N GLN A 173 4.44 13.83 8.60
CA GLN A 173 4.57 12.91 9.74
C GLN A 173 5.70 11.90 9.51
N SER A 174 6.22 11.32 10.60
CA SER A 174 7.23 10.27 10.50
C SER A 174 6.63 8.97 9.96
N PRO A 175 7.41 8.14 9.23
CA PRO A 175 6.98 6.79 8.86
C PRO A 175 6.60 5.92 10.04
N ASP A 176 7.24 6.11 11.20
CA ASP A 176 6.96 5.33 12.41
C ASP A 176 5.60 5.73 13.03
N ALA A 177 5.19 7.01 12.96
CA ALA A 177 3.86 7.44 13.37
C ALA A 177 2.78 6.77 12.51
N LEU A 178 2.94 6.78 11.18
CA LEU A 178 2.02 6.08 10.28
C LEU A 178 2.02 4.56 10.50
N ALA A 179 3.16 3.97 10.80
CA ALA A 179 3.25 2.54 11.10
C ALA A 179 2.44 2.17 12.35
N ALA A 180 2.47 3.00 13.40
CA ALA A 180 1.66 2.81 14.60
C ALA A 180 0.15 2.89 14.30
N GLU A 181 -0.26 3.84 13.46
CA GLU A 181 -1.65 3.96 12.98
C GLU A 181 -2.08 2.70 12.21
N ILE A 182 -1.26 2.23 11.27
CA ILE A 182 -1.52 0.99 10.50
C ILE A 182 -1.70 -0.19 11.44
N LEU A 183 -0.80 -0.39 12.41
CA LEU A 183 -0.91 -1.51 13.37
C LEU A 183 -2.17 -1.41 14.25
N THR A 184 -2.65 -0.20 14.54
CA THR A 184 -3.92 0.01 15.24
C THR A 184 -5.10 -0.43 14.37
N CYS A 185 -5.11 -0.07 13.08
CA CYS A 185 -6.13 -0.53 12.12
C CYS A 185 -6.18 -2.06 11.97
N LEU A 186 -5.06 -2.76 12.15
CA LEU A 186 -5.03 -4.23 12.09
C LEU A 186 -5.66 -4.91 13.31
N LYS A 187 -5.87 -4.18 14.42
CA LYS A 187 -6.44 -4.71 15.68
C LYS A 187 -7.94 -4.46 15.81
N SER A 188 -8.47 -3.47 15.08
CA SER A 188 -9.90 -3.10 15.04
C SER A 188 -10.68 -4.02 14.10
#